data_6c505dc030beeda58841fec6dc38a531
#
_entry.id   6c505dc030beeda58841fec6dc38a531
#
_cell.length_a   1.000
_cell.length_b   1.000
_cell.length_c   1.000
_cell.angle_alpha   90.00
_cell.angle_beta   90.00
_cell.angle_gamma   90.00
#
_symmetry.space_group_name_H-M   'P 1'
#
loop_
_entity.id
_entity.type
_entity.pdbx_description
1 polymer ?
#
loop_
_entity_poly.entity_id
_entity_poly.type
_entity_poly.pdbx_seq_one_letter_code
_entity_poly.pdbx_strand_id
1 'polypeptide(L)'
;NSRVQSEENGAFRTLTVKTLDATGSDFVLRTDLKDADKISITEKASGSDNTLNVSFMKNPSPGQSLNIPLVSAPAGTSGDIFKAGTRVTGFSRVTPTLRVDTTGGSTKWILDGFRTEADKAAAAKANSFMNAGYKSFMTEVNNLNKRMGELRDTNGDAGAWARIMNGAGSADGGYSDNYTHVQVGFDKKHALDGVDLFTGVTMTYTDSSADSDAFSGKTKSVGGGLYASALFNSGAYIDLIGKYIHHDNDYTGNFAGLGTKHYGTHSWYAGAETGYRYHLTEDTFIEPQAELVYGAVSGKTFRWKDGEMDLSMKNKDFSPLIGRTGIELGKTFRGKD
;
A
#
# COMPACT_ATOMS: atom_id res chain seq x y z
N ASN A 1 18.23 -27.85 7.64
CA ASN A 1 16.76 -27.70 7.69
C ASN A 1 16.19 -28.15 6.36
N SER A 2 15.33 -29.15 6.40
CA SER A 2 14.62 -29.66 5.23
C SER A 2 13.12 -29.36 5.38
N ARG A 3 12.45 -29.11 4.27
CA ARG A 3 11.01 -28.91 4.23
C ARG A 3 10.37 -30.02 3.42
N VAL A 4 9.36 -30.68 3.97
CA VAL A 4 8.52 -31.66 3.28
C VAL A 4 7.11 -31.09 3.17
N GLN A 5 6.62 -30.99 1.94
CA GLN A 5 5.31 -30.42 1.64
C GLN A 5 4.61 -31.24 0.55
N SER A 6 3.30 -31.48 0.68
CA SER A 6 2.47 -32.04 -0.39
C SER A 6 2.24 -31.00 -1.49
N GLU A 7 1.89 -31.48 -2.70
CA GLU A 7 1.42 -30.64 -3.80
C GLU A 7 0.15 -29.87 -3.40
N GLU A 8 0.02 -28.64 -3.85
CA GLU A 8 -1.04 -27.71 -3.42
C GLU A 8 -2.46 -28.17 -3.81
N ASN A 9 -2.60 -28.94 -4.89
CA ASN A 9 -3.90 -29.40 -5.39
C ASN A 9 -3.93 -30.94 -5.48
N GLY A 10 -5.05 -31.53 -5.02
CA GLY A 10 -5.30 -32.96 -5.12
C GLY A 10 -5.81 -33.60 -3.83
N ALA A 11 -6.12 -34.90 -3.89
CA ALA A 11 -6.51 -35.68 -2.73
C ALA A 11 -5.42 -35.72 -1.65
N PHE A 12 -5.84 -35.86 -0.39
CA PHE A 12 -4.89 -36.05 0.71
C PHE A 12 -4.03 -37.29 0.47
N ARG A 13 -2.77 -37.20 0.85
CA ARG A 13 -1.77 -38.25 0.64
C ARG A 13 -1.17 -38.69 1.98
N THR A 14 -0.75 -39.95 2.04
CA THR A 14 0.04 -40.47 3.13
C THR A 14 1.44 -40.73 2.67
N LEU A 15 2.41 -40.05 3.27
CA LEU A 15 3.82 -40.37 3.11
C LEU A 15 4.14 -41.55 4.03
N THR A 16 4.41 -42.73 3.47
CA THR A 16 4.80 -43.91 4.24
C THR A 16 6.30 -44.11 4.13
N VAL A 17 6.97 -44.14 5.28
CA VAL A 17 8.42 -44.40 5.37
C VAL A 17 8.67 -45.48 6.42
N LYS A 18 9.73 -46.30 6.22
CA LYS A 18 10.16 -47.27 7.20
C LYS A 18 10.79 -46.56 8.39
N THR A 19 11.76 -45.72 8.12
CA THR A 19 12.53 -45.00 9.13
C THR A 19 12.50 -43.52 8.85
N LEU A 20 12.25 -42.72 9.88
CA LEU A 20 12.41 -41.25 9.84
C LEU A 20 13.48 -40.86 10.86
N ASP A 21 14.56 -40.26 10.39
CA ASP A 21 15.56 -39.58 11.22
C ASP A 21 15.62 -38.10 10.79
N ALA A 22 15.05 -37.22 11.61
CA ALA A 22 14.91 -35.81 11.26
C ALA A 22 15.10 -34.92 12.49
N THR A 23 15.84 -33.84 12.32
CA THR A 23 16.07 -32.84 13.36
C THR A 23 15.94 -31.45 12.76
N GLY A 24 15.12 -30.58 13.40
CA GLY A 24 14.90 -29.20 12.98
C GLY A 24 14.27 -29.08 11.61
N SER A 25 13.45 -30.05 11.21
CA SER A 25 12.78 -30.07 9.90
C SER A 25 11.35 -29.60 9.97
N ASP A 26 10.86 -28.99 8.88
CA ASP A 26 9.49 -28.52 8.75
C ASP A 26 8.65 -29.47 7.90
N PHE A 27 7.56 -29.96 8.46
CA PHE A 27 6.58 -30.77 7.77
C PHE A 27 5.29 -29.97 7.60
N VAL A 28 4.86 -29.74 6.36
CA VAL A 28 3.65 -29.01 6.04
C VAL A 28 2.59 -29.96 5.52
N LEU A 29 1.52 -30.13 6.28
CA LEU A 29 0.42 -31.05 5.97
C LEU A 29 -0.85 -30.25 5.70
N ARG A 30 -1.56 -30.61 4.63
CA ARG A 30 -2.84 -29.96 4.29
C ARG A 30 -3.97 -30.59 5.08
N THR A 31 -5.02 -29.80 5.37
CA THR A 31 -6.26 -30.30 5.97
C THR A 31 -7.47 -29.54 5.45
N ASP A 32 -8.61 -30.22 5.29
CA ASP A 32 -9.93 -29.63 5.06
C ASP A 32 -10.77 -29.54 6.33
N LEU A 33 -10.15 -29.72 7.50
CA LEU A 33 -10.74 -29.77 8.84
C LEU A 33 -11.55 -31.07 9.13
N LYS A 34 -11.55 -32.03 8.22
CA LYS A 34 -12.15 -33.37 8.37
C LYS A 34 -11.10 -34.46 8.18
N ASP A 35 -10.22 -34.26 7.22
CA ASP A 35 -9.09 -35.14 6.91
C ASP A 35 -7.85 -34.30 6.62
N ALA A 36 -6.69 -34.95 6.47
CA ALA A 36 -5.41 -34.29 6.25
C ALA A 36 -4.44 -35.20 5.48
N ASP A 37 -3.37 -34.60 4.94
CA ASP A 37 -2.16 -35.33 4.59
C ASP A 37 -1.57 -35.98 5.84
N LYS A 38 -0.96 -37.15 5.69
CA LYS A 38 -0.47 -37.96 6.80
C LYS A 38 0.97 -38.44 6.60
N ILE A 39 1.64 -38.68 7.69
CA ILE A 39 2.94 -39.35 7.68
C ILE A 39 2.79 -40.68 8.48
N SER A 40 3.15 -41.80 7.87
CA SER A 40 3.14 -43.11 8.49
C SER A 40 4.57 -43.64 8.56
N ILE A 41 5.09 -43.81 9.77
CA ILE A 41 6.43 -44.36 10.05
C ILE A 41 6.25 -45.76 10.59
N THR A 42 6.82 -46.77 9.91
CA THR A 42 6.50 -48.16 10.19
C THR A 42 7.50 -48.90 11.07
N GLU A 43 8.77 -48.49 11.11
CA GLU A 43 9.81 -49.18 11.84
C GLU A 43 10.48 -48.34 12.94
N LYS A 44 10.93 -47.12 12.63
CA LYS A 44 11.66 -46.29 13.61
C LYS A 44 11.48 -44.82 13.31
N ALA A 45 11.25 -44.01 14.35
CA ALA A 45 11.35 -42.55 14.29
C ALA A 45 12.35 -42.04 15.32
N SER A 46 13.21 -41.11 14.91
CA SER A 46 14.25 -40.50 15.75
C SER A 46 14.47 -39.03 15.34
N GLY A 47 15.17 -38.29 16.20
CA GLY A 47 15.46 -36.89 16.03
C GLY A 47 14.70 -35.99 17.00
N SER A 48 14.72 -34.68 16.75
CA SER A 48 14.10 -33.69 17.63
C SER A 48 13.79 -32.41 16.89
N ASP A 49 13.04 -31.53 17.55
CA ASP A 49 12.78 -30.17 17.07
C ASP A 49 12.13 -30.05 15.68
N ASN A 50 11.43 -31.09 15.23
CA ASN A 50 10.69 -31.02 13.98
C ASN A 50 9.36 -30.31 14.20
N THR A 51 8.94 -29.50 13.23
CA THR A 51 7.67 -28.77 13.30
C THR A 51 6.63 -29.40 12.38
N LEU A 52 5.41 -29.55 12.92
CA LEU A 52 4.22 -29.85 12.14
C LEU A 52 3.45 -28.57 11.89
N ASN A 53 3.49 -28.09 10.67
CA ASN A 53 2.73 -26.95 10.18
C ASN A 53 1.50 -27.47 9.43
N VAL A 54 0.37 -26.76 9.57
CA VAL A 54 -0.88 -27.13 8.91
C VAL A 54 -1.25 -26.08 7.89
N SER A 55 -1.56 -26.50 6.67
CA SER A 55 -2.08 -25.68 5.60
C SER A 55 -3.59 -25.95 5.42
N PHE A 56 -4.41 -24.94 5.64
CA PHE A 56 -5.86 -25.09 5.59
C PHE A 56 -6.37 -24.97 4.16
N MET A 57 -7.17 -25.94 3.71
CA MET A 57 -7.93 -25.92 2.45
C MET A 57 -9.32 -25.30 2.60
N LYS A 58 -9.74 -24.98 3.82
CA LYS A 58 -10.97 -24.26 4.17
C LYS A 58 -10.70 -23.34 5.34
N ASN A 59 -11.44 -22.25 5.41
CA ASN A 59 -11.33 -21.33 6.52
C ASN A 59 -11.71 -22.01 7.83
N PRO A 60 -10.80 -22.10 8.81
CA PRO A 60 -11.11 -22.67 10.10
C PRO A 60 -11.98 -21.72 10.92
N SER A 61 -12.94 -22.27 11.69
CA SER A 61 -13.71 -21.51 12.66
C SER A 61 -12.98 -21.44 14.00
N PRO A 62 -12.87 -20.28 14.65
CA PRO A 62 -12.23 -20.17 15.96
C PRO A 62 -12.85 -21.15 16.98
N GLY A 63 -11.99 -21.88 17.73
CA GLY A 63 -12.43 -22.82 18.75
C GLY A 63 -12.97 -24.15 18.25
N GLN A 64 -12.82 -24.47 16.97
CA GLN A 64 -13.23 -25.76 16.42
C GLN A 64 -12.37 -26.89 16.99
N SER A 65 -12.98 -27.87 17.66
CA SER A 65 -12.31 -29.09 18.07
C SER A 65 -12.16 -30.05 16.90
N LEU A 66 -10.97 -30.61 16.75
CA LEU A 66 -10.63 -31.54 15.71
C LEU A 66 -10.11 -32.86 16.35
N ASN A 67 -10.02 -33.92 15.56
CA ASN A 67 -9.42 -35.18 15.97
C ASN A 67 -8.82 -35.86 14.74
N ILE A 68 -7.83 -35.22 14.12
CA ILE A 68 -7.27 -35.63 12.83
C ILE A 68 -5.83 -36.14 13.05
N PRO A 69 -5.57 -37.46 12.89
CA PRO A 69 -4.21 -37.97 12.95
C PRO A 69 -3.34 -37.42 11.82
N LEU A 70 -2.24 -36.77 12.14
CA LEU A 70 -1.26 -36.23 11.21
C LEU A 70 -0.07 -37.14 11.01
N VAL A 71 0.45 -37.73 12.12
CA VAL A 71 1.61 -38.60 12.10
C VAL A 71 1.33 -39.83 12.95
N SER A 72 1.74 -41.01 12.47
CA SER A 72 1.77 -42.26 13.23
C SER A 72 3.16 -42.86 13.19
N ALA A 73 3.63 -43.38 14.34
CA ALA A 73 4.93 -43.98 14.50
C ALA A 73 4.80 -45.26 15.40
N PRO A 74 5.79 -46.13 15.43
CA PRO A 74 5.79 -47.31 16.30
C PRO A 74 5.59 -46.96 17.77
N ALA A 75 5.08 -47.95 18.53
CA ALA A 75 4.93 -47.81 19.97
C ALA A 75 6.28 -47.49 20.64
N GLY A 76 6.25 -46.64 21.67
CA GLY A 76 7.46 -46.21 22.39
C GLY A 76 8.27 -45.11 21.70
N THR A 77 7.81 -44.59 20.54
CA THR A 77 8.39 -43.40 19.94
C THR A 77 8.14 -42.20 20.85
N SER A 78 9.18 -41.36 21.09
CA SER A 78 9.07 -40.15 21.90
C SER A 78 8.07 -39.16 21.29
N GLY A 79 7.17 -38.62 22.10
CA GLY A 79 6.23 -37.59 21.71
C GLY A 79 6.87 -36.25 21.33
N ASP A 80 8.13 -36.05 21.72
CA ASP A 80 8.86 -34.78 21.53
C ASP A 80 9.52 -34.66 20.15
N ILE A 81 9.44 -35.69 19.30
CA ILE A 81 10.00 -35.65 17.94
C ILE A 81 9.37 -34.53 17.11
N PHE A 82 8.07 -34.29 17.28
CA PHE A 82 7.34 -33.25 16.59
C PHE A 82 6.68 -32.29 17.57
N LYS A 83 6.76 -30.98 17.23
CA LYS A 83 6.07 -29.88 17.91
C LYS A 83 5.21 -29.11 16.92
N ALA A 84 4.23 -28.37 17.44
CA ALA A 84 3.42 -27.47 16.62
C ALA A 84 4.28 -26.35 16.04
N GLY A 85 4.16 -26.13 14.73
CA GLY A 85 4.75 -25.00 14.03
C GLY A 85 3.74 -23.88 13.82
N THR A 86 4.17 -22.63 13.88
CA THR A 86 3.32 -21.49 13.55
C THR A 86 3.49 -21.10 12.09
N ARG A 87 2.39 -20.94 11.37
CA ARG A 87 2.39 -20.50 9.99
C ARG A 87 1.59 -19.20 9.84
N VAL A 88 2.14 -18.29 9.04
CA VAL A 88 1.40 -17.09 8.60
C VAL A 88 0.57 -17.44 7.37
N THR A 89 -0.72 -17.16 7.41
CA THR A 89 -1.65 -17.33 6.29
C THR A 89 -2.59 -16.14 6.27
N GLY A 90 -2.60 -15.41 5.16
CA GLY A 90 -3.33 -14.16 5.07
C GLY A 90 -2.87 -13.15 6.14
N PHE A 91 -3.80 -12.66 6.95
CA PHE A 91 -3.55 -11.75 8.06
C PHE A 91 -3.47 -12.43 9.42
N SER A 92 -3.28 -13.73 9.43
CA SER A 92 -3.31 -14.54 10.65
C SER A 92 -2.06 -15.37 10.82
N ARG A 93 -1.65 -15.52 12.07
CA ARG A 93 -0.66 -16.51 12.51
C ARG A 93 -1.44 -17.69 13.09
N VAL A 94 -1.28 -18.87 12.50
CA VAL A 94 -2.01 -20.07 12.90
C VAL A 94 -1.03 -21.06 13.47
N THR A 95 -1.32 -21.53 14.70
CA THR A 95 -0.54 -22.55 15.41
C THR A 95 -1.48 -23.73 15.69
N PRO A 96 -1.22 -24.94 15.13
CA PRO A 96 -2.00 -26.10 15.45
C PRO A 96 -1.85 -26.50 16.93
N THR A 97 -2.89 -27.03 17.52
CA THR A 97 -2.83 -27.70 18.81
C THR A 97 -2.68 -29.19 18.57
N LEU A 98 -1.55 -29.74 18.99
CA LEU A 98 -1.25 -31.15 18.82
C LEU A 98 -1.45 -31.91 20.13
N ARG A 99 -2.09 -33.05 20.06
CA ARG A 99 -2.19 -34.04 21.15
C ARG A 99 -1.40 -35.29 20.75
N VAL A 100 -0.55 -35.73 21.65
CA VAL A 100 0.17 -37.01 21.47
C VAL A 100 -0.65 -38.12 22.12
N ASP A 101 -0.95 -39.17 21.34
CA ASP A 101 -1.67 -40.34 21.79
C ASP A 101 -0.75 -41.57 21.64
N THR A 102 -0.48 -42.25 22.77
CA THR A 102 0.36 -43.44 22.83
C THR A 102 -0.46 -44.71 23.06
N THR A 103 -1.77 -44.62 23.02
CA THR A 103 -2.66 -45.76 23.20
C THR A 103 -2.76 -46.59 21.90
N GLY A 104 -3.11 -47.86 22.00
CA GLY A 104 -3.38 -48.69 20.82
C GLY A 104 -2.14 -49.16 20.03
N GLY A 105 -0.95 -49.26 20.67
CA GLY A 105 0.23 -49.88 20.04
C GLY A 105 0.96 -48.98 19.01
N SER A 106 0.73 -47.68 19.04
CA SER A 106 1.44 -46.69 18.21
C SER A 106 1.48 -45.34 18.90
N THR A 107 2.45 -44.52 18.55
CA THR A 107 2.49 -43.08 18.94
C THR A 107 1.93 -42.26 17.82
N LYS A 108 0.93 -41.44 18.11
CA LYS A 108 0.24 -40.56 17.12
C LYS A 108 0.28 -39.12 17.54
N TRP A 109 0.51 -38.21 16.58
CA TRP A 109 0.31 -36.77 16.71
C TRP A 109 -0.99 -36.43 16.04
N ILE A 110 -1.93 -35.95 16.83
CA ILE A 110 -3.31 -35.69 16.43
C ILE A 110 -3.52 -34.18 16.44
N LEU A 111 -4.03 -33.64 15.34
CA LEU A 111 -4.51 -32.26 15.28
C LEU A 111 -5.79 -32.18 16.08
N ASP A 112 -5.75 -31.53 17.23
CA ASP A 112 -6.83 -31.41 18.19
C ASP A 112 -7.60 -30.09 18.04
N GLY A 113 -6.95 -29.10 17.44
CA GLY A 113 -7.47 -27.77 17.17
C GLY A 113 -6.37 -26.83 16.67
N PHE A 114 -6.59 -25.53 16.81
CA PHE A 114 -5.60 -24.54 16.47
C PHE A 114 -5.85 -23.23 17.20
N ARG A 115 -4.81 -22.41 17.36
CA ARG A 115 -4.86 -21.03 17.79
C ARG A 115 -4.61 -20.09 16.62
N THR A 116 -5.39 -19.02 16.54
CA THR A 116 -5.22 -17.99 15.53
C THR A 116 -4.95 -16.67 16.22
N GLU A 117 -3.90 -15.98 15.79
CA GLU A 117 -3.55 -14.64 16.22
C GLU A 117 -3.45 -13.73 15.01
N ALA A 118 -3.79 -12.44 15.15
CA ALA A 118 -3.61 -11.49 14.07
C ALA A 118 -2.12 -11.28 13.76
N ASP A 119 -1.76 -11.32 12.48
CA ASP A 119 -0.43 -10.92 12.03
C ASP A 119 -0.36 -9.40 11.90
N LYS A 120 0.15 -8.76 12.95
CA LYS A 120 0.30 -7.29 13.01
C LYS A 120 1.22 -6.76 11.91
N ALA A 121 2.24 -7.52 11.51
CA ALA A 121 3.16 -7.11 10.45
C ALA A 121 2.45 -7.07 9.09
N ALA A 122 1.67 -8.10 8.75
CA ALA A 122 0.86 -8.11 7.53
C ALA A 122 -0.19 -6.99 7.53
N ALA A 123 -0.83 -6.73 8.67
CA ALA A 123 -1.79 -5.63 8.80
C ALA A 123 -1.14 -4.25 8.61
N ALA A 124 0.06 -4.04 9.17
CA ALA A 124 0.81 -2.79 8.99
C ALA A 124 1.21 -2.59 7.52
N LYS A 125 1.67 -3.63 6.84
CA LYS A 125 1.99 -3.59 5.41
C LYS A 125 0.76 -3.30 4.55
N ALA A 126 -0.40 -3.89 4.86
CA ALA A 126 -1.65 -3.62 4.18
C ALA A 126 -2.06 -2.14 4.33
N ASN A 127 -1.91 -1.58 5.52
CA ASN A 127 -2.19 -0.16 5.76
C ASN A 127 -1.23 0.76 4.96
N SER A 128 0.05 0.42 4.89
CA SER A 128 1.03 1.15 4.07
C SER A 128 0.65 1.11 2.58
N PHE A 129 0.27 -0.05 2.07
CA PHE A 129 -0.20 -0.22 0.69
C PHE A 129 -1.44 0.64 0.39
N MET A 130 -2.41 0.70 1.29
CA MET A 130 -3.62 1.51 1.13
C MET A 130 -3.34 3.02 1.11
N ASN A 131 -2.29 3.46 1.77
CA ASN A 131 -1.90 4.88 1.82
C ASN A 131 -1.15 5.37 0.55
N ALA A 132 -0.78 4.49 -0.37
CA ALA A 132 -0.07 4.88 -1.61
C ALA A 132 -0.87 5.88 -2.44
N GLY A 133 -2.20 5.75 -2.50
CA GLY A 133 -3.08 6.67 -3.23
C GLY A 133 -3.08 8.10 -2.70
N TYR A 134 -2.88 8.30 -1.39
CA TYR A 134 -2.76 9.63 -0.82
C TYR A 134 -1.50 10.37 -1.31
N LYS A 135 -0.39 9.67 -1.47
CA LYS A 135 0.86 10.27 -1.95
C LYS A 135 0.75 10.72 -3.40
N SER A 136 0.10 9.94 -4.26
CA SER A 136 -0.20 10.35 -5.64
C SER A 136 -1.07 11.60 -5.68
N PHE A 137 -2.08 11.68 -4.83
CA PHE A 137 -2.92 12.87 -4.67
C PHE A 137 -2.09 14.09 -4.23
N MET A 138 -1.20 13.95 -3.25
CA MET A 138 -0.36 15.04 -2.76
C MET A 138 0.59 15.58 -3.84
N THR A 139 1.13 14.72 -4.71
CA THR A 139 1.96 15.14 -5.85
C THR A 139 1.20 16.06 -6.78
N GLU A 140 -0.06 15.74 -7.09
CA GLU A 140 -0.91 16.53 -7.95
C GLU A 140 -1.27 17.91 -7.34
N VAL A 141 -1.60 17.93 -6.04
CA VAL A 141 -1.92 19.18 -5.32
C VAL A 141 -0.72 20.11 -5.21
N ASN A 142 0.47 19.56 -4.90
CA ASN A 142 1.68 20.37 -4.68
C ASN A 142 2.20 21.06 -5.96
N ASN A 143 1.87 20.54 -7.14
CA ASN A 143 2.50 20.97 -8.38
C ASN A 143 1.75 22.09 -9.10
N LEU A 144 0.46 22.23 -8.87
CA LEU A 144 -0.34 23.20 -9.65
C LEU A 144 -0.25 24.64 -9.16
N ASN A 145 -0.06 24.84 -7.86
CA ASN A 145 0.07 26.16 -7.25
C ASN A 145 1.25 26.97 -7.82
N LYS A 146 2.24 26.31 -8.40
CA LYS A 146 3.39 26.97 -9.04
C LYS A 146 3.01 27.79 -10.27
N ARG A 147 2.01 27.40 -11.08
CA ARG A 147 1.60 28.19 -12.24
C ARG A 147 1.04 29.55 -11.82
N MET A 148 0.22 29.59 -10.80
CA MET A 148 -0.37 30.83 -10.32
C MET A 148 0.67 31.78 -9.74
N GLY A 149 1.70 31.24 -9.05
CA GLY A 149 2.88 32.00 -8.64
C GLY A 149 3.63 32.61 -9.83
N GLU A 150 3.82 31.86 -10.92
CA GLU A 150 4.45 32.38 -12.13
C GLU A 150 3.67 33.51 -12.79
N LEU A 151 2.34 33.46 -12.81
CA LEU A 151 1.50 34.57 -13.31
C LEU A 151 1.76 35.87 -12.52
N ARG A 152 2.00 35.76 -11.22
CA ARG A 152 2.37 36.91 -10.38
C ARG A 152 3.77 37.45 -10.69
N ASP A 153 4.73 36.54 -10.94
CA ASP A 153 6.14 36.90 -11.15
C ASP A 153 6.44 37.42 -12.56
N THR A 154 5.72 36.95 -13.57
CA THR A 154 5.90 37.36 -14.99
C THR A 154 5.08 38.57 -15.37
N ASN A 155 4.51 39.28 -14.40
CA ASN A 155 3.65 40.43 -14.66
C ASN A 155 2.41 40.08 -15.50
N GLY A 156 2.02 38.82 -15.50
CA GLY A 156 0.81 38.32 -16.07
C GLY A 156 0.81 38.11 -17.57
N ASP A 157 1.87 37.53 -18.12
CA ASP A 157 1.83 37.01 -19.50
C ASP A 157 0.91 35.80 -19.57
N ALA A 158 -0.17 35.95 -20.31
CA ALA A 158 -1.16 34.91 -20.55
C ALA A 158 -0.88 34.17 -21.86
N GLY A 159 -1.26 32.89 -21.93
CA GLY A 159 -1.14 32.11 -23.16
C GLY A 159 -0.90 30.61 -22.91
N ALA A 160 -0.33 29.97 -23.89
CA ALA A 160 0.07 28.54 -23.76
C ALA A 160 1.33 28.41 -22.93
N TRP A 161 1.35 27.43 -22.05
CA TRP A 161 2.49 27.12 -21.18
C TRP A 161 2.67 25.61 -21.02
N ALA A 162 3.88 25.22 -20.70
CA ALA A 162 4.21 23.83 -20.39
C ALA A 162 5.23 23.79 -19.25
N ARG A 163 5.17 22.77 -18.43
CA ARG A 163 6.10 22.51 -17.32
C ARG A 163 6.40 21.03 -17.17
N ILE A 164 7.64 20.73 -16.85
CA ILE A 164 8.09 19.38 -16.50
C ILE A 164 8.75 19.46 -15.14
N MET A 165 8.38 18.55 -14.26
CA MET A 165 8.91 18.43 -12.91
C MET A 165 9.30 16.99 -12.61
N ASN A 166 10.43 16.82 -11.95
CA ASN A 166 10.86 15.54 -11.41
C ASN A 166 11.01 15.68 -9.89
N GLY A 167 10.65 14.65 -9.18
CA GLY A 167 10.79 14.60 -7.75
C GLY A 167 11.09 13.21 -7.25
N ALA A 168 11.65 13.15 -6.05
CA ALA A 168 11.91 11.93 -5.31
C ALA A 168 11.56 12.17 -3.84
N GLY A 169 11.09 11.15 -3.17
CA GLY A 169 10.74 11.18 -1.76
C GLY A 169 11.19 9.93 -1.04
N SER A 170 11.32 10.03 0.28
CA SER A 170 11.58 8.90 1.16
C SER A 170 10.86 9.10 2.48
N ALA A 171 10.50 7.99 3.14
CA ALA A 171 9.85 7.99 4.46
C ALA A 171 10.17 6.69 5.20
N ASP A 172 9.70 6.61 6.45
CA ASP A 172 9.84 5.40 7.26
C ASP A 172 9.20 4.16 6.60
N GLY A 173 9.65 2.96 6.99
CA GLY A 173 9.20 1.69 6.42
C GLY A 173 9.81 1.38 5.05
N GLY A 174 11.03 1.88 4.79
CA GLY A 174 11.75 1.65 3.53
C GLY A 174 11.07 2.30 2.32
N TYR A 175 10.18 3.27 2.55
CA TYR A 175 9.47 3.92 1.47
C TYR A 175 10.39 4.86 0.68
N SER A 176 10.36 4.70 -0.64
CA SER A 176 10.96 5.64 -1.61
C SER A 176 10.05 5.80 -2.82
N ASP A 177 10.01 6.98 -3.39
CA ASP A 177 9.32 7.26 -4.64
C ASP A 177 10.13 8.14 -5.58
N ASN A 178 9.80 8.04 -6.85
CA ASN A 178 10.27 8.93 -7.91
C ASN A 178 9.09 9.24 -8.82
N TYR A 179 9.01 10.47 -9.30
CA TYR A 179 7.99 10.84 -10.26
C TYR A 179 8.50 11.85 -11.30
N THR A 180 7.90 11.75 -12.48
CA THR A 180 7.96 12.78 -13.52
C THR A 180 6.53 13.29 -13.74
N HIS A 181 6.35 14.59 -13.65
CA HIS A 181 5.06 15.26 -13.81
C HIS A 181 5.14 16.30 -14.92
N VAL A 182 4.29 16.16 -15.91
CA VAL A 182 4.17 17.07 -17.05
C VAL A 182 2.85 17.80 -16.95
N GLN A 183 2.90 19.10 -17.09
CA GLN A 183 1.72 19.96 -17.16
C GLN A 183 1.75 20.79 -18.43
N VAL A 184 0.60 20.92 -19.06
CA VAL A 184 0.37 21.85 -20.16
C VAL A 184 -0.91 22.62 -19.88
N GLY A 185 -0.99 23.84 -20.34
CA GLY A 185 -2.19 24.62 -20.16
C GLY A 185 -2.25 25.85 -21.05
N PHE A 186 -3.37 26.50 -20.97
CA PHE A 186 -3.62 27.77 -21.64
C PHE A 186 -4.44 28.67 -20.71
N ASP A 187 -4.01 29.91 -20.60
CA ASP A 187 -4.75 30.93 -19.85
C ASP A 187 -4.98 32.20 -20.67
N LYS A 188 -6.00 32.94 -20.28
CA LYS A 188 -6.38 34.21 -20.87
C LYS A 188 -6.47 35.26 -19.77
N LYS A 189 -5.87 36.42 -20.06
CA LYS A 189 -5.95 37.62 -19.21
C LYS A 189 -7.18 38.43 -19.56
N HIS A 190 -7.89 38.85 -18.55
CA HIS A 190 -8.99 39.79 -18.61
C HIS A 190 -8.59 41.00 -17.74
N ALA A 191 -8.20 42.11 -18.38
CA ALA A 191 -7.89 43.35 -17.69
C ALA A 191 -9.20 44.04 -17.30
N LEU A 192 -9.45 44.15 -16.00
CA LEU A 192 -10.58 44.83 -15.41
C LEU A 192 -10.09 46.02 -14.61
N ASP A 193 -11.00 46.90 -14.22
CA ASP A 193 -10.64 48.07 -13.42
C ASP A 193 -10.14 47.61 -12.01
N GLY A 194 -8.88 47.88 -11.74
CA GLY A 194 -8.23 47.54 -10.47
C GLY A 194 -7.84 46.07 -10.26
N VAL A 195 -8.09 45.17 -11.23
CA VAL A 195 -7.75 43.75 -11.13
C VAL A 195 -7.44 43.12 -12.50
N ASP A 196 -6.38 42.34 -12.56
CA ASP A 196 -6.10 41.45 -13.66
C ASP A 196 -6.63 40.05 -13.32
N LEU A 197 -7.66 39.60 -14.06
CA LEU A 197 -8.22 38.26 -13.89
C LEU A 197 -7.68 37.34 -14.97
N PHE A 198 -7.07 36.23 -14.54
CA PHE A 198 -6.63 35.13 -15.41
C PHE A 198 -7.58 33.97 -15.26
N THR A 199 -8.00 33.37 -16.37
CA THR A 199 -8.76 32.12 -16.39
C THR A 199 -8.05 31.13 -17.30
N GLY A 200 -7.93 29.89 -16.87
CA GLY A 200 -7.15 28.89 -17.61
C GLY A 200 -7.66 27.47 -17.45
N VAL A 201 -7.15 26.64 -18.36
CA VAL A 201 -7.33 25.19 -18.38
C VAL A 201 -5.97 24.53 -18.29
N THR A 202 -5.92 23.36 -17.66
CA THR A 202 -4.69 22.58 -17.56
C THR A 202 -4.94 21.10 -17.77
N MET A 203 -3.97 20.42 -18.36
CA MET A 203 -3.89 18.98 -18.41
C MET A 203 -2.56 18.52 -17.79
N THR A 204 -2.58 17.37 -17.16
CA THR A 204 -1.40 16.82 -16.49
C THR A 204 -1.23 15.35 -16.79
N TYR A 205 0.02 14.92 -16.83
CA TYR A 205 0.43 13.54 -16.88
C TYR A 205 1.53 13.30 -15.85
N THR A 206 1.36 12.25 -15.05
CA THR A 206 2.36 11.86 -14.04
C THR A 206 2.72 10.40 -14.25
N ASP A 207 4.01 10.10 -14.30
CA ASP A 207 4.56 8.75 -14.22
C ASP A 207 5.36 8.65 -12.92
N SER A 208 4.98 7.73 -12.05
CA SER A 208 5.61 7.57 -10.74
C SER A 208 5.85 6.09 -10.42
N SER A 209 6.93 5.84 -9.67
CA SER A 209 7.21 4.55 -9.06
C SER A 209 7.38 4.71 -7.55
N ALA A 210 6.96 3.71 -6.80
CA ALA A 210 7.12 3.70 -5.36
C ALA A 210 7.46 2.29 -4.88
N ASP A 211 8.38 2.24 -3.90
CA ASP A 211 8.84 1.03 -3.24
C ASP A 211 8.80 1.20 -1.73
N SER A 212 8.50 0.11 -1.02
CA SER A 212 8.55 0.03 0.43
C SER A 212 8.72 -1.44 0.88
N ASP A 213 8.86 -1.67 2.17
CA ASP A 213 8.84 -3.02 2.74
C ASP A 213 7.51 -3.75 2.50
N ALA A 214 6.44 -3.01 2.21
CA ALA A 214 5.09 -3.53 2.03
C ALA A 214 4.70 -3.75 0.56
N PHE A 215 5.25 -2.99 -0.36
CA PHE A 215 4.87 -3.03 -1.77
C PHE A 215 5.92 -2.39 -2.68
N SER A 216 5.85 -2.73 -3.96
CA SER A 216 6.53 -2.03 -5.04
C SER A 216 5.60 -1.85 -6.23
N GLY A 217 5.77 -0.76 -6.98
CA GLY A 217 4.93 -0.57 -8.17
C GLY A 217 5.00 0.80 -8.81
N LYS A 218 4.04 1.03 -9.70
CA LYS A 218 3.97 2.24 -10.52
C LYS A 218 2.54 2.79 -10.57
N THR A 219 2.45 4.10 -10.71
CA THR A 219 1.19 4.81 -10.99
C THR A 219 1.39 5.73 -12.18
N LYS A 220 0.48 5.64 -13.14
CA LYS A 220 0.33 6.63 -14.21
C LYS A 220 -0.95 7.41 -13.97
N SER A 221 -0.85 8.73 -14.01
CA SER A 221 -1.99 9.60 -13.74
C SER A 221 -2.22 10.57 -14.89
N VAL A 222 -3.47 10.76 -15.26
CA VAL A 222 -3.90 11.76 -16.23
C VAL A 222 -4.94 12.65 -15.57
N GLY A 223 -4.75 13.94 -15.62
CA GLY A 223 -5.66 14.91 -15.01
C GLY A 223 -6.01 16.09 -15.91
N GLY A 224 -7.14 16.70 -15.62
CA GLY A 224 -7.58 17.95 -16.23
C GLY A 224 -8.21 18.86 -15.20
N GLY A 225 -8.04 20.16 -15.38
CA GLY A 225 -8.54 21.15 -14.43
C GLY A 225 -8.75 22.52 -15.02
N LEU A 226 -9.44 23.33 -14.23
CA LEU A 226 -9.71 24.75 -14.48
C LEU A 226 -9.10 25.55 -13.34
N TYR A 227 -8.62 26.73 -13.64
CA TYR A 227 -8.12 27.67 -12.64
C TYR A 227 -8.46 29.11 -12.96
N ALA A 228 -8.48 29.95 -11.94
CA ALA A 228 -8.60 31.39 -12.06
C ALA A 228 -7.68 32.07 -11.05
N SER A 229 -7.05 33.17 -11.43
CA SER A 229 -6.21 33.98 -10.57
C SER A 229 -6.61 35.46 -10.73
N ALA A 230 -6.97 36.11 -9.62
CA ALA A 230 -7.27 37.54 -9.58
C ALA A 230 -6.11 38.27 -8.90
N LEU A 231 -5.40 39.10 -9.65
CA LEU A 231 -4.30 39.95 -9.19
C LEU A 231 -4.78 41.38 -9.05
N PHE A 232 -4.90 41.88 -7.83
CA PHE A 232 -5.35 43.23 -7.53
C PHE A 232 -4.19 44.22 -7.59
N ASN A 233 -4.44 45.44 -8.08
CA ASN A 233 -3.44 46.50 -8.11
C ASN A 233 -2.87 46.87 -6.73
N SER A 234 -3.58 46.49 -5.66
CA SER A 234 -3.12 46.65 -4.27
C SER A 234 -1.98 45.70 -3.86
N GLY A 235 -1.71 44.66 -4.67
CA GLY A 235 -0.78 43.57 -4.32
C GLY A 235 -1.47 42.37 -3.70
N ALA A 236 -2.78 42.42 -3.43
CA ALA A 236 -3.54 41.26 -3.01
C ALA A 236 -3.78 40.29 -4.18
N TYR A 237 -3.98 39.01 -3.91
CA TYR A 237 -4.40 38.03 -4.92
C TYR A 237 -5.32 36.96 -4.34
N ILE A 238 -6.09 36.36 -5.22
CA ILE A 238 -6.91 35.18 -4.94
C ILE A 238 -6.76 34.21 -6.11
N ASP A 239 -6.36 33.00 -5.81
CA ASP A 239 -6.22 31.91 -6.76
C ASP A 239 -7.25 30.82 -6.45
N LEU A 240 -7.90 30.28 -7.48
CA LEU A 240 -8.87 29.21 -7.39
C LEU A 240 -8.50 28.11 -8.37
N ILE A 241 -8.70 26.86 -7.96
CA ILE A 241 -8.44 25.71 -8.80
C ILE A 241 -9.42 24.59 -8.54
N GLY A 242 -9.77 23.86 -9.60
CA GLY A 242 -10.45 22.57 -9.54
C GLY A 242 -9.84 21.62 -10.53
N LYS A 243 -9.54 20.38 -10.10
CA LYS A 243 -8.89 19.35 -10.92
C LYS A 243 -9.47 17.98 -10.65
N TYR A 244 -9.58 17.17 -11.72
CA TYR A 244 -9.95 15.77 -11.67
C TYR A 244 -8.83 14.93 -12.28
N ILE A 245 -8.48 13.82 -11.62
CA ILE A 245 -7.37 12.97 -11.99
C ILE A 245 -7.80 11.50 -11.98
N HIS A 246 -7.43 10.77 -13.02
CA HIS A 246 -7.49 9.31 -13.09
C HIS A 246 -6.11 8.73 -12.87
N HIS A 247 -6.03 7.69 -12.04
CA HIS A 247 -4.80 6.98 -11.70
C HIS A 247 -4.90 5.51 -12.12
N ASP A 248 -3.97 5.07 -12.95
CA ASP A 248 -3.75 3.66 -13.27
C ASP A 248 -2.60 3.13 -12.40
N ASN A 249 -2.91 2.16 -11.55
CA ASN A 249 -2.01 1.63 -10.55
C ASN A 249 -1.65 0.18 -10.88
N ASP A 250 -0.36 -0.11 -10.78
CA ASP A 250 0.22 -1.44 -10.95
C ASP A 250 1.18 -1.70 -9.78
N TYR A 251 0.70 -2.39 -8.75
CA TYR A 251 1.43 -2.62 -7.52
C TYR A 251 1.45 -4.09 -7.12
N THR A 252 2.61 -4.54 -6.65
CA THR A 252 2.80 -5.85 -6.02
C THR A 252 2.87 -5.67 -4.51
N GLY A 253 1.94 -6.28 -3.79
CA GLY A 253 1.92 -6.29 -2.33
C GLY A 253 2.75 -7.43 -1.77
N ASN A 254 3.58 -7.12 -0.77
CA ASN A 254 4.47 -8.07 -0.10
C ASN A 254 3.93 -8.48 1.27
N PHE A 255 2.64 -8.85 1.30
CA PHE A 255 1.93 -9.31 2.50
C PHE A 255 0.73 -10.18 2.12
N ALA A 256 0.38 -11.12 3.00
CA ALA A 256 -0.83 -11.94 2.94
C ALA A 256 -1.13 -12.56 1.56
N GLY A 257 -0.12 -12.85 0.76
CA GLY A 257 -0.28 -13.43 -0.57
C GLY A 257 -0.99 -12.52 -1.58
N LEU A 258 -1.04 -11.18 -1.36
CA LEU A 258 -1.76 -10.24 -2.23
C LEU A 258 -1.28 -10.31 -3.68
N GLY A 259 0.05 -10.39 -3.91
CA GLY A 259 0.64 -10.38 -5.25
C GLY A 259 0.40 -9.08 -6.00
N THR A 260 0.49 -9.14 -7.33
CA THR A 260 0.32 -7.97 -8.20
C THR A 260 -1.15 -7.64 -8.42
N LYS A 261 -1.48 -6.35 -8.35
CA LYS A 261 -2.81 -5.81 -8.61
C LYS A 261 -2.74 -4.65 -9.60
N HIS A 262 -3.55 -4.74 -10.65
CA HIS A 262 -3.79 -3.67 -11.62
C HIS A 262 -5.15 -3.06 -11.31
N TYR A 263 -5.20 -1.75 -11.02
CA TYR A 263 -6.46 -1.11 -10.64
C TYR A 263 -6.46 0.39 -10.90
N GLY A 264 -7.64 0.90 -11.30
CA GLY A 264 -7.89 2.33 -11.44
C GLY A 264 -8.42 2.93 -10.15
N THR A 265 -8.01 4.18 -9.87
CA THR A 265 -8.57 5.06 -8.85
C THR A 265 -8.78 6.45 -9.43
N HIS A 266 -9.56 7.26 -8.74
CA HIS A 266 -9.82 8.64 -9.13
C HIS A 266 -9.60 9.56 -7.95
N SER A 267 -9.15 10.78 -8.24
CA SER A 267 -9.12 11.86 -7.26
C SER A 267 -9.61 13.16 -7.89
N TRP A 268 -10.13 14.04 -7.06
CA TRP A 268 -10.41 15.41 -7.43
C TRP A 268 -10.06 16.32 -6.26
N TYR A 269 -9.80 17.57 -6.56
CA TYR A 269 -9.67 18.59 -5.55
C TYR A 269 -10.13 19.96 -6.04
N ALA A 270 -10.52 20.80 -5.09
CA ALA A 270 -10.69 22.21 -5.24
C ALA A 270 -9.81 22.93 -4.22
N GLY A 271 -9.13 23.97 -4.64
CA GLY A 271 -8.23 24.75 -3.80
C GLY A 271 -8.45 26.24 -3.96
N ALA A 272 -8.18 26.97 -2.90
CA ALA A 272 -8.14 28.42 -2.89
C ALA A 272 -6.87 28.86 -2.15
N GLU A 273 -6.15 29.81 -2.75
CA GLU A 273 -5.01 30.48 -2.14
C GLU A 273 -5.25 31.98 -2.15
N THR A 274 -4.80 32.66 -1.12
CA THR A 274 -4.80 34.12 -1.05
C THR A 274 -3.53 34.63 -0.40
N GLY A 275 -3.11 35.79 -0.78
CA GLY A 275 -1.96 36.45 -0.20
C GLY A 275 -1.90 37.92 -0.55
N TYR A 276 -0.86 38.53 -0.06
CA TYR A 276 -0.61 39.93 -0.28
C TYR A 276 0.88 40.19 -0.51
N ARG A 277 1.23 40.69 -1.70
CA ARG A 277 2.62 41.04 -2.03
C ARG A 277 2.88 42.49 -1.61
N TYR A 278 3.65 42.64 -0.53
CA TYR A 278 4.06 43.92 0.00
C TYR A 278 5.52 44.21 -0.44
N HIS A 279 5.70 45.31 -1.23
CA HIS A 279 7.02 45.76 -1.66
C HIS A 279 7.71 46.54 -0.55
N LEU A 280 8.84 46.00 -0.04
CA LEU A 280 9.71 46.67 0.91
C LEU A 280 10.58 47.73 0.23
N THR A 281 11.01 47.41 -1.00
CA THR A 281 11.72 48.28 -1.93
C THR A 281 11.23 47.99 -3.34
N GLU A 282 11.71 48.75 -4.35
CA GLU A 282 11.36 48.46 -5.76
C GLU A 282 11.76 47.05 -6.22
N ASP A 283 12.78 46.50 -5.60
CA ASP A 283 13.35 45.18 -5.97
C ASP A 283 13.13 44.08 -4.93
N THR A 284 12.49 44.37 -3.78
CA THR A 284 12.33 43.42 -2.68
C THR A 284 10.89 43.40 -2.18
N PHE A 285 10.32 42.20 -2.05
CA PHE A 285 8.97 42.02 -1.52
C PHE A 285 8.91 40.94 -0.43
N ILE A 286 7.88 41.02 0.37
CA ILE A 286 7.39 40.00 1.29
C ILE A 286 5.93 39.68 0.95
N GLU A 287 5.61 38.39 0.91
CA GLU A 287 4.31 37.91 0.52
C GLU A 287 3.78 36.84 1.50
N PRO A 288 3.01 37.21 2.52
CA PRO A 288 2.28 36.24 3.33
C PRO A 288 1.20 35.57 2.50
N GLN A 289 1.05 34.25 2.68
CA GLN A 289 0.16 33.38 1.91
C GLN A 289 -0.63 32.46 2.82
N ALA A 290 -1.85 32.14 2.42
CA ALA A 290 -2.69 31.12 3.03
C ALA A 290 -3.43 30.33 1.94
N GLU A 291 -3.41 29.00 2.07
CA GLU A 291 -4.02 28.07 1.12
C GLU A 291 -4.94 27.10 1.85
N LEU A 292 -6.04 26.77 1.23
CA LEU A 292 -6.95 25.70 1.64
C LEU A 292 -7.28 24.83 0.43
N VAL A 293 -7.06 23.51 0.56
CA VAL A 293 -7.40 22.52 -0.47
C VAL A 293 -8.30 21.47 0.15
N TYR A 294 -9.40 21.20 -0.53
CA TYR A 294 -10.30 20.09 -0.20
C TYR A 294 -10.43 19.17 -1.40
N GLY A 295 -10.45 17.86 -1.17
CA GLY A 295 -10.58 16.90 -2.24
C GLY A 295 -11.13 15.56 -1.79
N ALA A 296 -11.13 14.61 -2.70
CA ALA A 296 -11.46 13.23 -2.43
C ALA A 296 -10.60 12.30 -3.27
N VAL A 297 -10.28 11.16 -2.69
CA VAL A 297 -9.59 10.05 -3.36
C VAL A 297 -10.48 8.83 -3.22
N SER A 298 -10.80 8.19 -4.37
CA SER A 298 -11.64 6.99 -4.37
C SER A 298 -10.91 5.81 -3.74
N GLY A 299 -11.63 5.06 -2.94
CA GLY A 299 -11.17 3.81 -2.38
C GLY A 299 -11.20 2.66 -3.39
N LYS A 300 -10.70 1.51 -2.95
CA LYS A 300 -10.71 0.27 -3.73
C LYS A 300 -10.91 -0.93 -2.83
N THR A 301 -11.66 -1.91 -3.30
CA THR A 301 -11.77 -3.21 -2.64
C THR A 301 -10.93 -4.22 -3.41
N PHE A 302 -10.01 -4.86 -2.71
CA PHE A 302 -9.21 -5.96 -3.23
C PHE A 302 -9.77 -7.28 -2.70
N ARG A 303 -9.84 -8.29 -3.57
CA ARG A 303 -10.18 -9.65 -3.21
C ARG A 303 -9.15 -10.58 -3.83
N TRP A 304 -8.68 -11.55 -3.06
CA TRP A 304 -7.70 -12.52 -3.54
C TRP A 304 -7.75 -13.79 -2.70
N LYS A 305 -7.00 -14.79 -3.11
CA LYS A 305 -6.78 -16.01 -2.32
C LYS A 305 -5.34 -16.08 -1.85
N ASP A 306 -5.14 -16.51 -0.61
CA ASP A 306 -3.86 -16.96 -0.09
C ASP A 306 -3.99 -18.45 0.25
N GLY A 307 -3.46 -19.31 -0.65
CA GLY A 307 -3.86 -20.71 -0.71
C GLY A 307 -5.36 -20.84 -1.01
N GLU A 308 -6.08 -21.57 -0.16
CA GLU A 308 -7.54 -21.72 -0.28
C GLU A 308 -8.34 -20.68 0.52
N MET A 309 -7.68 -19.77 1.23
CA MET A 309 -8.36 -18.74 2.02
C MET A 309 -8.78 -17.56 1.16
N ASP A 310 -10.07 -17.23 1.20
CA ASP A 310 -10.60 -16.01 0.61
C ASP A 310 -10.30 -14.80 1.50
N LEU A 311 -9.60 -13.82 0.95
CA LEU A 311 -9.22 -12.59 1.62
C LEU A 311 -9.83 -11.38 0.93
N SER A 312 -10.13 -10.36 1.72
CA SER A 312 -10.54 -9.07 1.19
C SER A 312 -9.97 -7.93 2.02
N MET A 313 -9.60 -6.86 1.33
CA MET A 313 -9.14 -5.61 1.92
C MET A 313 -9.89 -4.47 1.27
N LYS A 314 -10.53 -3.63 2.07
CA LYS A 314 -11.27 -2.47 1.59
C LYS A 314 -10.58 -1.20 2.02
N ASN A 315 -10.04 -0.47 1.04
CA ASN A 315 -9.68 0.93 1.21
C ASN A 315 -10.93 1.77 0.99
N LYS A 316 -11.29 2.60 1.98
CA LYS A 316 -12.44 3.51 1.86
C LYS A 316 -12.03 4.76 1.11
N ASP A 317 -13.02 5.42 0.51
CA ASP A 317 -12.84 6.79 0.03
C ASP A 317 -12.41 7.68 1.20
N PHE A 318 -11.54 8.63 0.95
CA PHE A 318 -11.16 9.62 1.94
C PHE A 318 -11.14 11.02 1.32
N SER A 319 -11.42 12.03 2.15
CA SER A 319 -11.55 13.41 1.72
C SER A 319 -10.57 14.28 2.50
N PRO A 320 -9.35 14.51 1.95
CA PRO A 320 -8.34 15.33 2.60
C PRO A 320 -8.76 16.80 2.60
N LEU A 321 -8.54 17.45 3.73
CA LEU A 321 -8.56 18.90 3.89
C LEU A 321 -7.16 19.36 4.28
N ILE A 322 -6.55 20.21 3.45
CA ILE A 322 -5.17 20.63 3.62
C ILE A 322 -5.16 22.15 3.76
N GLY A 323 -4.67 22.65 4.87
CA GLY A 323 -4.39 24.06 5.09
C GLY A 323 -2.88 24.31 5.09
N ARG A 324 -2.43 25.36 4.41
CA ARG A 324 -1.04 25.81 4.40
C ARG A 324 -0.99 27.30 4.66
N THR A 325 0.06 27.73 5.36
CA THR A 325 0.41 29.14 5.51
C THR A 325 1.91 29.28 5.25
N GLY A 326 2.30 30.38 4.63
CA GLY A 326 3.67 30.62 4.28
C GLY A 326 3.99 32.11 4.13
N ILE A 327 5.27 32.40 4.05
CA ILE A 327 5.81 33.72 3.72
C ILE A 327 6.83 33.53 2.62
N GLU A 328 6.66 34.21 1.51
CA GLU A 328 7.63 34.31 0.44
C GLU A 328 8.44 35.60 0.58
N LEU A 329 9.75 35.53 0.40
CA LEU A 329 10.65 36.66 0.30
C LEU A 329 11.28 36.66 -1.08
N GLY A 330 11.07 37.69 -1.85
CA GLY A 330 11.62 37.82 -3.18
C GLY A 330 12.50 39.06 -3.33
N LYS A 331 13.57 38.92 -4.13
CA LYS A 331 14.41 40.05 -4.54
C LYS A 331 14.79 39.94 -6.01
N THR A 332 14.58 41.00 -6.77
CA THR A 332 14.97 41.12 -8.16
C THR A 332 16.36 41.71 -8.24
N PHE A 333 17.28 41.02 -8.91
CA PHE A 333 18.63 41.51 -9.18
C PHE A 333 18.65 41.99 -10.63
N ARG A 334 18.89 43.30 -10.83
CA ARG A 334 19.06 43.86 -12.16
C ARG A 334 20.55 43.79 -12.51
N GLY A 335 20.88 43.07 -13.60
CA GLY A 335 22.23 43.14 -14.16
C GLY A 335 22.53 44.59 -14.63
N LYS A 336 23.77 45.03 -14.45
CA LYS A 336 24.22 46.22 -15.15
C LYS A 336 24.50 45.81 -16.60
N ASP A 337 23.79 46.46 -17.56
CA ASP A 337 24.15 46.45 -18.97
C ASP A 337 25.49 47.11 -19.18
#